data_c145a260c2bf3af87e63b700b20dbdc2
#
_entry.id   c145a260c2bf3af87e63b700b20dbdc2
#
_cell.length_a   1.000
_cell.length_b   1.000
_cell.length_c   1.000
_cell.angle_alpha   90.00
_cell.angle_beta   90.00
_cell.angle_gamma   90.00
#
_symmetry.space_group_name_H-M   'P 1'
#
loop_
_entity.id
_entity.type
_entity.pdbx_description
1 polymer ?
#
loop_
_entity_poly.entity_id
_entity_poly.type
_entity_poly.pdbx_seq_one_letter_code
_entity_poly.pdbx_strand_id
1 'polypeptide(L)'
;MVKFFTGSDADKAGDYNLSHIDLINHNGDIIDLKYIVIEMNIYESIYKNAVTGSIVITDAKNQIGRLEVQGLERIAFKLSSPGTKNVEDMLDASVETGEPFHIYKITDRKQIGPGVMQYTLHFASREFMRNLRTKVSQAYNGRLDIAVRKILQEEDYLDSRKKLKYEKTGNSNKIVIPNLRPFDAINMIANQSLPEKSDGVGYYFYQTIKCFHFRSWDSICLLYTSDAADEAS
;
A
#
# COMPACT_ATOMS: atom_id res chain seq x y z
N MET A 1 -0.82 10.58 22.11
CA MET A 1 -0.93 11.99 21.70
C MET A 1 0.14 12.24 20.67
N VAL A 2 -0.26 12.26 19.40
CA VAL A 2 0.68 12.43 18.27
C VAL A 2 1.01 13.91 18.17
N LYS A 3 2.28 14.28 18.37
CA LYS A 3 2.75 15.66 18.16
C LYS A 3 3.21 15.80 16.72
N PHE A 4 2.54 16.63 15.96
CA PHE A 4 2.98 17.04 14.63
C PHE A 4 4.07 18.10 14.77
N PHE A 5 5.29 17.80 14.35
CA PHE A 5 6.40 18.74 14.34
C PHE A 5 6.60 19.33 12.95
N THR A 6 6.83 20.64 12.89
CA THR A 6 7.18 21.39 11.68
C THR A 6 8.66 21.84 11.72
N GLY A 7 9.55 21.00 12.18
CA GLY A 7 10.97 21.31 12.33
C GLY A 7 11.90 20.31 11.62
N SER A 8 13.06 20.79 11.23
CA SER A 8 14.04 20.05 10.43
C SER A 8 14.91 19.06 11.20
N ASP A 9 14.82 19.01 12.52
CA ASP A 9 15.67 18.16 13.36
C ASP A 9 14.85 17.15 14.15
N ALA A 10 15.28 15.88 14.13
CA ALA A 10 14.71 14.82 14.95
C ALA A 10 15.21 15.00 16.39
N ASP A 11 14.31 15.35 17.29
CA ASP A 11 14.64 15.42 18.72
C ASP A 11 14.59 14.05 19.40
N LYS A 12 13.83 13.11 18.84
CA LYS A 12 13.62 11.76 19.43
C LYS A 12 13.45 10.69 18.36
N ALA A 13 13.86 9.46 18.70
CA ALA A 13 13.54 8.29 17.91
C ALA A 13 12.01 8.14 17.75
N GLY A 14 11.55 7.99 16.50
CA GLY A 14 10.12 7.90 16.17
C GLY A 14 9.46 9.21 15.77
N ASP A 15 10.20 10.33 15.75
CA ASP A 15 9.70 11.57 15.17
C ASP A 15 9.48 11.42 13.67
N TYR A 16 8.43 12.05 13.14
CA TYR A 16 8.13 12.09 11.72
C TYR A 16 7.61 13.46 11.31
N ASN A 17 7.81 13.78 10.05
CA ASN A 17 7.32 14.98 9.42
C ASN A 17 6.19 14.64 8.44
N LEU A 18 4.96 15.08 8.76
CA LEU A 18 3.80 14.99 7.89
C LEU A 18 3.66 16.30 7.11
N SER A 19 4.06 16.30 5.86
CA SER A 19 4.03 17.50 5.01
C SER A 19 2.59 17.88 4.68
N HIS A 20 1.79 16.92 4.22
CA HIS A 20 0.37 17.11 3.95
C HIS A 20 -0.39 15.79 4.15
N ILE A 21 -1.67 15.91 4.39
CA ILE A 21 -2.64 14.81 4.37
C ILE A 21 -3.98 15.36 3.92
N ASP A 22 -4.41 14.92 2.73
CA ASP A 22 -5.53 15.47 2.02
C ASP A 22 -6.57 14.38 1.75
N LEU A 23 -7.83 14.71 2.00
CA LEU A 23 -8.97 13.94 1.55
C LEU A 23 -9.49 14.54 0.25
N ILE A 24 -9.56 13.71 -0.79
CA ILE A 24 -9.97 14.11 -2.13
C ILE A 24 -11.26 13.39 -2.46
N ASN A 25 -12.32 14.14 -2.75
CA ASN A 25 -13.60 13.55 -3.14
C ASN A 25 -13.60 13.12 -4.62
N HIS A 26 -14.73 12.58 -5.09
CA HIS A 26 -14.90 12.13 -6.46
C HIS A 26 -14.91 13.30 -7.48
N ASN A 27 -15.24 14.52 -7.06
CA ASN A 27 -15.23 15.73 -7.90
C ASN A 27 -13.81 16.34 -7.99
N GLY A 28 -12.88 15.91 -7.14
CA GLY A 28 -11.54 16.47 -7.05
C GLY A 28 -11.41 17.58 -6.01
N ASP A 29 -12.46 17.86 -5.20
CA ASP A 29 -12.35 18.81 -4.10
C ASP A 29 -11.43 18.23 -3.02
N ILE A 30 -10.61 19.08 -2.45
CA ILE A 30 -9.57 18.71 -1.49
C ILE A 30 -9.91 19.28 -0.12
N ILE A 31 -9.85 18.45 0.91
CA ILE A 31 -9.88 18.86 2.31
C ILE A 31 -8.56 18.51 2.96
N ASP A 32 -7.89 19.51 3.50
CA ASP A 32 -6.72 19.32 4.36
C ASP A 32 -7.16 18.72 5.71
N LEU A 33 -6.68 17.51 6.00
CA LEU A 33 -6.95 16.80 7.25
C LEU A 33 -5.89 17.05 8.33
N LYS A 34 -4.80 17.78 8.04
CA LYS A 34 -3.62 17.89 8.90
C LYS A 34 -3.94 18.28 10.33
N TYR A 35 -4.93 19.14 10.53
CA TYR A 35 -5.30 19.65 11.85
C TYR A 35 -6.41 18.88 12.57
N ILE A 36 -7.02 17.91 11.89
CA ILE A 36 -8.14 17.13 12.42
C ILE A 36 -7.81 15.65 12.58
N VAL A 37 -6.65 15.20 12.11
CA VAL A 37 -6.14 13.84 12.30
C VAL A 37 -5.65 13.68 13.74
N ILE A 38 -6.12 12.61 14.39
CA ILE A 38 -5.67 12.22 15.74
C ILE A 38 -4.61 11.13 15.64
N GLU A 39 -4.85 10.15 14.75
CA GLU A 39 -4.03 8.94 14.62
C GLU A 39 -4.06 8.46 13.17
N MET A 40 -2.93 7.98 12.68
CA MET A 40 -2.80 7.36 11.38
C MET A 40 -1.98 6.09 11.51
N ASN A 41 -2.52 4.99 11.01
CA ASN A 41 -1.86 3.69 10.98
C ASN A 41 -1.75 3.19 9.55
N ILE A 42 -0.58 2.66 9.20
CA ILE A 42 -0.30 2.04 7.91
C ILE A 42 0.17 0.60 8.19
N TYR A 43 -0.43 -0.35 7.51
CA TYR A 43 -0.17 -1.77 7.71
C TYR A 43 0.46 -2.39 6.47
N GLU A 44 1.72 -2.76 6.59
CA GLU A 44 2.45 -3.57 5.63
C GLU A 44 2.71 -4.97 6.20
N SER A 45 2.64 -5.98 5.36
CA SER A 45 2.93 -7.36 5.78
C SER A 45 3.34 -8.19 4.58
N ILE A 46 4.35 -9.04 4.76
CA ILE A 46 4.77 -10.02 3.74
C ILE A 46 3.68 -11.05 3.41
N TYR A 47 2.68 -11.19 4.29
CA TYR A 47 1.54 -12.09 4.12
C TYR A 47 0.32 -11.42 3.49
N LYS A 48 0.39 -10.12 3.19
CA LYS A 48 -0.71 -9.37 2.58
C LYS A 48 -0.32 -8.79 1.23
N ASN A 49 -1.19 -8.98 0.26
CA ASN A 49 -0.96 -8.53 -1.11
C ASN A 49 -1.18 -7.02 -1.32
N ALA A 50 -1.69 -6.31 -0.32
CA ALA A 50 -1.97 -4.89 -0.42
C ALA A 50 -1.66 -4.16 0.89
N VAL A 51 -1.20 -2.92 0.77
CA VAL A 51 -1.07 -2.00 1.89
C VAL A 51 -2.45 -1.49 2.26
N THR A 52 -2.74 -1.50 3.54
CA THR A 52 -3.98 -0.95 4.12
C THR A 52 -3.65 -0.01 5.26
N GLY A 53 -4.59 0.80 5.68
CA GLY A 53 -4.41 1.65 6.84
C GLY A 53 -5.71 2.21 7.38
N SER A 54 -5.59 2.98 8.44
CA SER A 54 -6.69 3.67 9.08
C SER A 54 -6.27 5.06 9.57
N ILE A 55 -7.19 5.99 9.50
CA ILE A 55 -7.02 7.35 10.01
C ILE A 55 -8.19 7.67 10.93
N VAL A 56 -7.89 8.10 12.14
CA VAL A 56 -8.88 8.62 13.09
C VAL A 56 -8.87 10.14 12.98
N ILE A 57 -10.02 10.71 12.70
CA ILE A 57 -10.20 12.16 12.55
C ILE A 57 -11.28 12.69 13.49
N THR A 58 -11.11 13.94 13.91
CA THR A 58 -12.10 14.69 14.71
C THR A 58 -12.58 15.90 13.91
N ASP A 59 -13.83 15.87 13.53
CA ASP A 59 -14.45 16.89 12.69
C ASP A 59 -15.44 17.76 13.49
N ALA A 60 -15.01 18.97 13.81
CA ALA A 60 -15.83 19.97 14.52
C ALA A 60 -16.63 20.88 13.55
N LYS A 61 -16.30 20.89 12.28
CA LYS A 61 -16.91 21.75 11.25
C LYS A 61 -17.85 21.00 10.32
N ASN A 62 -18.04 19.69 10.55
CA ASN A 62 -18.80 18.79 9.68
C ASN A 62 -18.30 18.82 8.21
N GLN A 63 -16.99 18.87 8.03
CA GLN A 63 -16.34 18.92 6.72
C GLN A 63 -16.59 17.60 5.95
N ILE A 64 -16.46 16.46 6.64
CA ILE A 64 -16.72 15.13 6.08
C ILE A 64 -18.19 14.97 5.69
N GLY A 65 -19.12 15.48 6.50
CA GLY A 65 -20.56 15.45 6.18
C GLY A 65 -20.92 16.28 4.94
N ARG A 66 -20.15 17.32 4.63
CA ARG A 66 -20.36 18.17 3.45
C ARG A 66 -19.83 17.56 2.15
N LEU A 67 -18.88 16.64 2.25
CA LEU A 67 -18.25 16.00 1.08
C LEU A 67 -19.09 14.93 0.43
N GLU A 68 -20.25 14.59 0.99
CA GLU A 68 -21.08 13.50 0.45
C GLU A 68 -20.24 12.24 0.17
N VAL A 69 -19.56 11.72 1.19
CA VAL A 69 -18.66 10.57 1.07
C VAL A 69 -19.41 9.38 0.44
N GLN A 70 -19.03 9.01 -0.77
CA GLN A 70 -19.69 7.99 -1.60
C GLN A 70 -18.88 6.69 -1.71
N GLY A 71 -17.67 6.65 -1.14
CA GLY A 71 -16.76 5.50 -1.24
C GLY A 71 -15.82 5.55 -2.46
N LEU A 72 -15.68 6.71 -3.08
CA LEU A 72 -14.74 6.99 -4.17
C LEU A 72 -13.62 7.95 -3.75
N GLU A 73 -13.62 8.33 -2.50
CA GLU A 73 -12.67 9.27 -1.92
C GLU A 73 -11.28 8.65 -1.84
N ARG A 74 -10.30 9.52 -1.97
CA ARG A 74 -8.89 9.17 -1.89
C ARG A 74 -8.22 9.93 -0.77
N ILE A 75 -7.23 9.31 -0.15
CA ILE A 75 -6.34 9.96 0.81
C ILE A 75 -4.97 10.07 0.18
N ALA A 76 -4.47 11.29 0.09
CA ALA A 76 -3.13 11.62 -0.30
C ALA A 76 -2.35 12.10 0.92
N PHE A 77 -1.11 11.64 1.10
CA PHE A 77 -0.25 12.08 2.18
C PHE A 77 1.22 11.95 1.82
N LYS A 78 2.04 12.73 2.50
CA LYS A 78 3.49 12.67 2.38
C LYS A 78 4.13 12.68 3.77
N LEU A 79 4.86 11.61 4.07
CA LEU A 79 5.55 11.38 5.32
C LEU A 79 7.05 11.26 5.09
N SER A 80 7.85 11.85 5.96
CA SER A 80 9.29 11.66 6.00
C SER A 80 9.78 11.53 7.44
N SER A 81 10.88 10.80 7.64
CA SER A 81 11.60 10.86 8.91
C SER A 81 12.41 12.15 8.96
N PRO A 82 12.51 12.80 10.13
CA PRO A 82 13.42 13.93 10.31
C PRO A 82 14.85 13.51 9.97
N GLY A 83 15.57 14.36 9.25
CA GLY A 83 16.92 14.06 8.78
C GLY A 83 17.00 13.28 7.47
N THR A 84 15.90 12.77 6.94
CA THR A 84 15.85 12.09 5.62
C THR A 84 16.13 13.11 4.52
N LYS A 85 17.30 12.99 3.88
CA LYS A 85 17.69 13.86 2.75
C LYS A 85 17.30 13.30 1.40
N ASN A 86 17.07 11.98 1.31
CA ASN A 86 16.77 11.31 0.07
C ASN A 86 15.24 11.25 -0.15
N VAL A 87 14.79 11.67 -1.32
CA VAL A 87 13.38 11.57 -1.73
C VAL A 87 12.90 10.10 -1.74
N GLU A 88 13.82 9.17 -1.99
CA GLU A 88 13.52 7.73 -2.01
C GLU A 88 13.10 7.16 -0.64
N ASP A 89 13.50 7.81 0.45
CA ASP A 89 13.16 7.37 1.81
C ASP A 89 11.86 7.98 2.32
N MET A 90 11.27 8.91 1.57
CA MET A 90 9.97 9.49 1.88
C MET A 90 8.84 8.53 1.49
N LEU A 91 7.80 8.50 2.30
CA LEU A 91 6.53 7.86 1.96
C LEU A 91 5.67 8.90 1.23
N ASP A 92 5.61 8.79 -0.09
CA ASP A 92 4.86 9.71 -0.93
C ASP A 92 3.69 8.98 -1.58
N ALA A 93 2.48 9.26 -1.07
CA ALA A 93 1.20 8.82 -1.60
C ALA A 93 0.39 10.02 -2.09
N SER A 94 1.06 11.02 -2.66
CA SER A 94 0.42 12.23 -3.18
C SER A 94 -0.28 11.99 -4.52
N VAL A 95 -1.09 12.95 -4.92
CA VAL A 95 -1.73 12.95 -6.24
C VAL A 95 -0.69 13.10 -7.36
N GLU A 96 0.41 13.77 -7.07
CA GLU A 96 1.50 14.01 -8.03
C GLU A 96 2.23 12.73 -8.41
N THR A 97 2.43 11.84 -7.46
CA THR A 97 2.97 10.49 -7.73
C THR A 97 1.94 9.57 -8.39
N GLY A 98 0.66 9.97 -8.38
CA GLY A 98 -0.45 9.23 -8.97
C GLY A 98 -0.90 8.02 -8.16
N GLU A 99 -0.49 7.92 -6.89
CA GLU A 99 -0.74 6.73 -6.06
C GLU A 99 -1.44 7.00 -4.72
N PRO A 100 -2.47 7.88 -4.65
CA PRO A 100 -3.23 8.06 -3.44
C PRO A 100 -3.99 6.78 -3.06
N PHE A 101 -4.19 6.59 -1.77
CA PHE A 101 -4.98 5.48 -1.25
C PHE A 101 -6.47 5.74 -1.41
N HIS A 102 -7.27 4.68 -1.50
CA HIS A 102 -8.72 4.75 -1.59
C HIS A 102 -9.37 4.42 -0.26
N ILE A 103 -10.33 5.23 0.15
CA ILE A 103 -11.19 4.94 1.29
C ILE A 103 -12.19 3.87 0.87
N TYR A 104 -12.28 2.79 1.66
CA TYR A 104 -13.22 1.71 1.38
C TYR A 104 -14.22 1.46 2.52
N LYS A 105 -13.96 2.05 3.70
CA LYS A 105 -14.83 1.85 4.87
C LYS A 105 -14.70 3.01 5.85
N ILE A 106 -15.81 3.39 6.48
CA ILE A 106 -15.86 4.32 7.61
C ILE A 106 -16.45 3.58 8.80
N THR A 107 -15.78 3.69 9.95
CA THR A 107 -16.23 3.09 11.22
C THR A 107 -16.15 4.09 12.37
N ASP A 108 -16.56 3.65 13.55
CA ASP A 108 -16.41 4.38 14.81
C ASP A 108 -16.97 5.81 14.76
N ARG A 109 -18.04 6.00 13.99
CA ARG A 109 -18.74 7.28 13.93
C ARG A 109 -19.40 7.54 15.27
N LYS A 110 -18.85 8.50 16.04
CA LYS A 110 -19.37 8.87 17.35
C LYS A 110 -19.27 10.36 17.58
N GLN A 111 -20.23 10.90 18.29
CA GLN A 111 -20.20 12.26 18.78
C GLN A 111 -19.37 12.30 20.08
N ILE A 112 -18.29 13.07 20.08
CA ILE A 112 -17.38 13.22 21.24
C ILE A 112 -17.59 14.53 22.00
N GLY A 113 -18.39 15.43 21.45
CA GLY A 113 -18.75 16.73 22.05
C GLY A 113 -19.86 17.42 21.29
N PRO A 114 -20.38 18.57 21.79
CA PRO A 114 -21.38 19.34 21.05
C PRO A 114 -20.87 19.76 19.66
N GLY A 115 -21.49 19.19 18.60
CA GLY A 115 -21.10 19.47 17.22
C GLY A 115 -19.77 18.85 16.78
N VAL A 116 -19.13 18.02 17.59
CA VAL A 116 -17.84 17.39 17.26
C VAL A 116 -18.04 15.89 17.02
N MET A 117 -17.71 15.45 15.80
CA MET A 117 -17.82 14.05 15.38
C MET A 117 -16.43 13.43 15.23
N GLN A 118 -16.29 12.18 15.62
CA GLN A 118 -15.10 11.36 15.36
C GLN A 118 -15.43 10.25 14.38
N TYR A 119 -14.50 9.97 13.48
CA TYR A 119 -14.61 8.90 12.47
C TYR A 119 -13.29 8.16 12.36
N THR A 120 -13.36 6.88 12.01
CA THR A 120 -12.22 6.09 11.54
C THR A 120 -12.40 5.81 10.06
N LEU A 121 -11.53 6.36 9.23
CA LEU A 121 -11.48 6.12 7.79
C LEU A 121 -10.50 4.98 7.52
N HIS A 122 -10.94 3.90 6.90
CA HIS A 122 -10.08 2.81 6.45
C HIS A 122 -9.75 3.00 4.99
N PHE A 123 -8.47 2.90 4.67
CA PHE A 123 -7.98 3.07 3.31
C PHE A 123 -7.13 1.88 2.86
N ALA A 124 -7.03 1.70 1.55
CA ALA A 124 -6.23 0.67 0.92
C ALA A 124 -5.63 1.18 -0.39
N SER A 125 -4.61 0.49 -0.88
CA SER A 125 -4.00 0.80 -2.17
C SER A 125 -5.00 0.66 -3.33
N ARG A 126 -4.76 1.37 -4.43
CA ARG A 126 -5.58 1.32 -5.64
C ARG A 126 -5.75 -0.11 -6.16
N GLU A 127 -4.68 -0.89 -6.12
CA GLU A 127 -4.67 -2.27 -6.59
C GLU A 127 -5.60 -3.17 -5.78
N PHE A 128 -5.76 -2.91 -4.47
CA PHE A 128 -6.75 -3.61 -3.65
C PHE A 128 -8.17 -3.40 -4.19
N MET A 129 -8.52 -2.16 -4.54
CA MET A 129 -9.84 -1.84 -5.09
C MET A 129 -10.07 -2.48 -6.45
N ARG A 130 -9.05 -2.50 -7.32
CA ARG A 130 -9.12 -3.18 -8.61
C ARG A 130 -9.26 -4.69 -8.46
N ASN A 131 -8.53 -5.29 -7.52
CA ASN A 131 -8.63 -6.73 -7.22
C ASN A 131 -10.05 -7.17 -6.87
N LEU A 132 -10.86 -6.30 -6.26
CA LEU A 132 -12.25 -6.64 -5.92
C LEU A 132 -13.18 -6.65 -7.15
N ARG A 133 -12.82 -5.96 -8.22
CA ARG A 133 -13.67 -5.73 -9.40
C ARG A 133 -13.28 -6.57 -10.61
N THR A 134 -12.03 -7.02 -10.67
CA THR A 134 -11.47 -7.73 -11.83
C THR A 134 -11.31 -9.21 -11.58
N LYS A 135 -11.28 -9.97 -12.66
CA LYS A 135 -11.07 -11.43 -12.65
C LYS A 135 -10.08 -11.83 -13.73
N VAL A 136 -9.24 -12.80 -13.42
CA VAL A 136 -8.27 -13.39 -14.35
C VAL A 136 -8.80 -14.76 -14.76
N SER A 137 -9.02 -14.94 -16.07
CA SER A 137 -9.39 -16.22 -16.67
C SER A 137 -8.52 -16.45 -17.90
N GLN A 138 -7.29 -16.93 -17.67
CA GLN A 138 -6.30 -17.05 -18.72
C GLN A 138 -5.33 -18.21 -18.46
N ALA A 139 -4.82 -18.80 -19.54
CA ALA A 139 -3.73 -19.77 -19.50
C ALA A 139 -2.40 -19.06 -19.74
N TYR A 140 -1.42 -19.37 -18.90
CA TYR A 140 -0.04 -18.90 -19.06
C TYR A 140 0.86 -20.11 -19.32
N ASN A 141 1.83 -19.92 -20.21
CA ASN A 141 2.84 -20.92 -20.54
C ASN A 141 4.22 -20.27 -20.46
N GLY A 142 5.14 -20.89 -19.75
CA GLY A 142 6.49 -20.39 -19.55
C GLY A 142 6.81 -20.05 -18.11
N ARG A 143 7.72 -19.12 -17.91
CA ARG A 143 8.15 -18.69 -16.57
C ARG A 143 7.02 -17.98 -15.83
N LEU A 144 6.86 -18.36 -14.57
CA LEU A 144 5.75 -17.89 -13.74
C LEU A 144 5.89 -16.43 -13.29
N ASP A 145 7.11 -15.91 -13.11
CA ASP A 145 7.34 -14.49 -12.82
C ASP A 145 6.84 -13.56 -13.94
N ILE A 146 6.84 -14.02 -15.19
CA ILE A 146 6.28 -13.26 -16.32
C ILE A 146 4.76 -13.18 -16.21
N ALA A 147 4.10 -14.27 -15.81
CA ALA A 147 2.66 -14.29 -15.61
C ALA A 147 2.24 -13.33 -14.47
N VAL A 148 2.98 -13.32 -13.35
CA VAL A 148 2.75 -12.38 -12.24
C VAL A 148 2.86 -10.94 -12.71
N ARG A 149 3.90 -10.61 -13.49
CA ARG A 149 4.10 -9.26 -14.02
C ARG A 149 2.93 -8.84 -14.91
N LYS A 150 2.46 -9.72 -15.78
CA LYS A 150 1.31 -9.44 -16.63
C LYS A 150 0.06 -9.13 -15.82
N ILE A 151 -0.28 -9.98 -14.86
CA ILE A 151 -1.46 -9.75 -13.99
C ILE A 151 -1.33 -8.44 -13.20
N LEU A 152 -0.12 -8.06 -12.79
CA LEU A 152 0.10 -6.82 -12.05
C LEU A 152 -0.01 -5.57 -12.92
N GLN A 153 0.53 -5.60 -14.13
CA GLN A 153 0.75 -4.40 -14.95
C GLN A 153 -0.26 -4.21 -16.08
N GLU A 154 -0.92 -5.26 -16.56
CA GLU A 154 -1.89 -5.14 -17.64
C GLU A 154 -3.14 -4.39 -17.21
N GLU A 155 -3.65 -3.53 -18.11
CA GLU A 155 -4.80 -2.65 -17.89
C GLU A 155 -6.08 -3.42 -17.57
N ASP A 156 -6.25 -4.61 -18.14
CA ASP A 156 -7.40 -5.47 -17.90
C ASP A 156 -7.44 -6.04 -16.47
N TYR A 157 -6.32 -6.01 -15.74
CA TYR A 157 -6.20 -6.58 -14.40
C TYR A 157 -5.92 -5.53 -13.34
N LEU A 158 -4.76 -5.58 -12.68
CA LEU A 158 -4.44 -4.65 -11.59
C LEU A 158 -4.00 -3.27 -12.09
N ASP A 159 -3.45 -3.18 -13.30
CA ASP A 159 -2.98 -1.93 -13.92
C ASP A 159 -2.13 -1.11 -12.94
N SER A 160 -1.22 -1.79 -12.25
CA SER A 160 -0.35 -1.14 -11.29
C SER A 160 0.81 -0.44 -11.98
N ARG A 161 1.03 0.81 -11.60
CA ARG A 161 2.17 1.61 -12.05
C ARG A 161 3.39 1.45 -11.14
N LYS A 162 3.21 0.78 -9.98
CA LYS A 162 4.27 0.53 -9.01
C LYS A 162 5.30 -0.45 -9.57
N LYS A 163 6.54 -0.23 -9.20
CA LYS A 163 7.63 -1.16 -9.54
C LYS A 163 7.35 -2.53 -8.93
N LEU A 164 7.68 -3.59 -9.67
CA LEU A 164 7.72 -4.96 -9.16
C LEU A 164 9.19 -5.35 -8.94
N LYS A 165 9.59 -5.55 -7.69
CA LYS A 165 10.85 -6.19 -7.34
C LYS A 165 10.61 -7.70 -7.29
N TYR A 166 11.20 -8.45 -8.21
CA TYR A 166 10.92 -9.86 -8.33
C TYR A 166 12.19 -10.70 -8.47
N GLU A 167 12.11 -11.91 -8.00
CA GLU A 167 13.07 -12.96 -8.25
C GLU A 167 12.57 -13.83 -9.42
N LYS A 168 13.49 -14.20 -10.31
CA LYS A 168 13.16 -15.04 -11.46
C LYS A 168 12.81 -16.46 -11.03
N THR A 169 11.75 -17.01 -11.62
CA THR A 169 11.40 -18.41 -11.40
C THR A 169 12.19 -19.33 -12.33
N GLY A 170 12.74 -20.41 -11.75
CA GLY A 170 13.52 -21.41 -12.50
C GLY A 170 12.62 -22.40 -13.27
N ASN A 171 11.39 -22.57 -12.84
CA ASN A 171 10.46 -23.49 -13.48
C ASN A 171 9.63 -22.81 -14.56
N SER A 172 9.37 -23.58 -15.62
CA SER A 172 8.45 -23.21 -16.70
C SER A 172 7.26 -24.14 -16.68
N ASN A 173 6.09 -23.62 -16.44
CA ASN A 173 4.87 -24.38 -16.27
C ASN A 173 3.75 -23.88 -17.20
N LYS A 174 2.83 -24.79 -17.50
CA LYS A 174 1.51 -24.43 -18.02
C LYS A 174 0.57 -24.27 -16.84
N ILE A 175 0.06 -23.07 -16.61
CA ILE A 175 -0.91 -22.79 -15.57
C ILE A 175 -2.18 -22.20 -16.19
N VAL A 176 -3.34 -22.70 -15.76
CA VAL A 176 -4.64 -22.16 -16.15
C VAL A 176 -5.27 -21.53 -14.92
N ILE A 177 -5.61 -20.24 -15.01
CA ILE A 177 -6.25 -19.51 -13.94
C ILE A 177 -7.76 -19.52 -14.15
N PRO A 178 -8.53 -20.13 -13.21
CA PRO A 178 -9.96 -20.33 -13.40
C PRO A 178 -10.77 -19.19 -12.79
N ASN A 179 -10.86 -18.04 -13.46
CA ASN A 179 -11.69 -16.91 -13.06
C ASN A 179 -11.46 -16.44 -11.60
N LEU A 180 -10.20 -16.35 -11.19
CA LEU A 180 -9.78 -15.88 -9.86
C LEU A 180 -9.64 -14.36 -9.82
N ARG A 181 -9.70 -13.78 -8.63
CA ARG A 181 -9.25 -12.39 -8.43
C ARG A 181 -7.75 -12.30 -8.70
N PRO A 182 -7.24 -11.16 -9.17
CA PRO A 182 -5.82 -11.02 -9.50
C PRO A 182 -4.86 -11.43 -8.38
N PHE A 183 -5.10 -11.02 -7.13
CA PHE A 183 -4.24 -11.42 -6.01
C PHE A 183 -4.32 -12.92 -5.73
N ASP A 184 -5.50 -13.53 -5.82
CA ASP A 184 -5.67 -14.97 -5.65
C ASP A 184 -4.96 -15.74 -6.77
N ALA A 185 -5.02 -15.21 -8.01
CA ALA A 185 -4.31 -15.77 -9.16
C ALA A 185 -2.78 -15.70 -8.96
N ILE A 186 -2.26 -14.55 -8.49
CA ILE A 186 -0.83 -14.40 -8.19
C ILE A 186 -0.40 -15.34 -7.05
N ASN A 187 -1.21 -15.48 -6.00
CA ASN A 187 -0.92 -16.41 -4.91
C ASN A 187 -0.93 -17.87 -5.37
N MET A 188 -1.85 -18.23 -6.28
CA MET A 188 -1.87 -19.55 -6.92
C MET A 188 -0.57 -19.79 -7.71
N ILE A 189 -0.09 -18.78 -8.45
CA ILE A 189 1.18 -18.84 -9.17
C ILE A 189 2.36 -18.95 -8.18
N ALA A 190 2.36 -18.16 -7.12
CA ALA A 190 3.40 -18.14 -6.10
C ALA A 190 3.61 -19.52 -5.45
N ASN A 191 2.51 -20.24 -5.17
CA ASN A 191 2.55 -21.58 -4.61
C ASN A 191 3.14 -22.65 -5.55
N GLN A 192 3.22 -22.36 -6.86
CA GLN A 192 3.81 -23.26 -7.86
C GLN A 192 5.20 -22.79 -8.33
N SER A 193 5.64 -21.65 -7.87
CA SER A 193 6.91 -21.05 -8.27
C SER A 193 8.08 -21.65 -7.50
N LEU A 194 9.15 -21.96 -8.22
CA LEU A 194 10.42 -22.40 -7.66
C LEU A 194 11.50 -21.40 -8.07
N PRO A 195 12.44 -21.06 -7.16
CA PRO A 195 13.54 -20.16 -7.49
C PRO A 195 14.51 -20.76 -8.49
N GLU A 196 15.17 -19.91 -9.28
CA GLU A 196 16.17 -20.33 -10.25
C GLU A 196 17.49 -20.72 -9.60
N LYS A 197 17.80 -20.10 -8.44
CA LYS A 197 19.14 -20.16 -7.84
C LYS A 197 19.20 -20.87 -6.48
N SER A 198 18.08 -21.18 -5.87
CA SER A 198 18.03 -21.83 -4.57
C SER A 198 17.06 -23.00 -4.56
N ASP A 199 17.26 -23.93 -3.65
CA ASP A 199 16.33 -25.04 -3.41
C ASP A 199 15.17 -24.65 -2.48
N GLY A 200 15.05 -23.35 -2.18
CA GLY A 200 14.04 -22.80 -1.30
C GLY A 200 12.63 -22.97 -1.84
N VAL A 201 11.71 -23.25 -0.95
CA VAL A 201 10.31 -23.50 -1.28
C VAL A 201 9.46 -22.28 -0.92
N GLY A 202 8.65 -21.83 -1.88
CA GLY A 202 7.62 -20.84 -1.66
C GLY A 202 8.02 -19.42 -2.04
N TYR A 203 7.17 -18.83 -2.87
CA TYR A 203 7.21 -17.40 -3.19
C TYR A 203 6.16 -16.65 -2.39
N TYR A 204 6.49 -15.40 -2.06
CA TYR A 204 5.57 -14.46 -1.45
C TYR A 204 5.33 -13.31 -2.42
N PHE A 205 4.06 -12.91 -2.50
CA PHE A 205 3.65 -11.71 -3.21
C PHE A 205 3.07 -10.73 -2.21
N TYR A 206 3.71 -9.62 -2.02
CA TYR A 206 3.28 -8.60 -1.07
C TYR A 206 3.57 -7.19 -1.57
N GLN A 207 2.87 -6.24 -1.00
CA GLN A 207 3.03 -4.83 -1.30
C GLN A 207 3.63 -4.10 -0.11
N THR A 208 4.62 -3.24 -0.39
CA THR A 208 5.03 -2.13 0.46
C THR A 208 4.47 -0.83 -0.12
N ILE A 209 4.53 0.27 0.61
CA ILE A 209 4.11 1.58 0.07
C ILE A 209 4.85 1.90 -1.23
N LYS A 210 6.14 1.56 -1.31
CA LYS A 210 7.02 1.92 -2.43
C LYS A 210 6.87 1.02 -3.66
N CYS A 211 6.62 -0.27 -3.47
CA CYS A 211 6.64 -1.24 -4.57
C CYS A 211 5.95 -2.56 -4.23
N PHE A 212 5.75 -3.39 -5.26
CA PHE A 212 5.38 -4.79 -5.10
C PHE A 212 6.61 -5.68 -5.05
N HIS A 213 6.48 -6.80 -4.36
CA HIS A 213 7.53 -7.81 -4.23
C HIS A 213 6.98 -9.18 -4.64
N PHE A 214 7.76 -9.92 -5.43
CA PHE A 214 7.53 -11.33 -5.73
C PHE A 214 8.84 -12.08 -5.57
N ARG A 215 9.04 -12.68 -4.39
CA ARG A 215 10.32 -13.25 -3.97
C ARG A 215 10.14 -14.54 -3.21
N SER A 216 11.16 -15.41 -3.29
CA SER A 216 11.28 -16.58 -2.44
C SER A 216 11.56 -16.20 -0.99
N TRP A 217 11.24 -17.11 -0.06
CA TRP A 217 11.57 -16.92 1.36
C TRP A 217 13.06 -16.71 1.59
N ASP A 218 13.90 -17.48 0.91
CA ASP A 218 15.35 -17.36 1.01
C ASP A 218 15.85 -15.97 0.59
N SER A 219 15.30 -15.44 -0.50
CA SER A 219 15.64 -14.10 -0.97
C SER A 219 15.21 -13.01 0.01
N ILE A 220 14.12 -13.19 0.73
CA ILE A 220 13.67 -12.25 1.77
C ILE A 220 14.61 -12.31 2.99
N CYS A 221 15.00 -13.51 3.43
CA CYS A 221 15.93 -13.68 4.55
C CYS A 221 17.31 -13.11 4.24
N LEU A 222 17.83 -13.29 3.03
CA LEU A 222 19.13 -12.75 2.63
C LEU A 222 19.15 -11.22 2.60
N LEU A 223 18.07 -10.57 2.21
CA LEU A 223 17.95 -9.11 2.27
C LEU A 223 18.05 -8.62 3.72
N TYR A 224 17.33 -9.25 4.63
CA TYR A 224 17.35 -8.87 6.03
C TYR A 224 18.75 -8.99 6.66
N THR A 225 19.51 -10.02 6.30
CA THR A 225 20.88 -10.21 6.82
C THR A 225 21.88 -9.21 6.23
N SER A 226 21.73 -8.79 4.97
CA SER A 226 22.59 -7.76 4.35
C SER A 226 22.34 -6.39 4.95
N ASP A 227 21.09 -5.99 5.14
CA ASP A 227 20.75 -4.70 5.75
C ASP A 227 21.24 -4.60 7.20
N ALA A 228 21.16 -5.69 7.97
CA ALA A 228 21.68 -5.74 9.34
C ALA A 228 23.22 -5.67 9.41
N ALA A 229 23.94 -6.12 8.38
CA ALA A 229 25.38 -6.02 8.30
C ALA A 229 25.87 -4.60 7.95
N ASP A 230 25.10 -3.88 7.14
CA ASP A 230 25.40 -2.49 6.75
C ASP A 230 25.13 -1.50 7.90
N GLU A 231 24.16 -1.79 8.80
CA GLU A 231 23.91 -0.99 10.01
C GLU A 231 24.97 -1.23 11.11
N ALA A 232 25.71 -2.33 11.06
CA ALA A 232 26.73 -2.69 12.07
C ALA A 232 28.17 -2.25 11.69
N SER A 233 28.35 -1.66 10.53
CA SER A 233 29.63 -1.16 10.00
C SER A 233 29.71 0.36 10.05
#